data_49b73c74b054f6171845107544059e65
#
_entry.id   49b73c74b054f6171845107544059e65
#
_cell.length_a   1.000
_cell.length_b   1.000
_cell.length_c   1.000
_cell.angle_alpha   90.00
_cell.angle_beta   90.00
_cell.angle_gamma   90.00
#
_symmetry.space_group_name_H-M   'P 1'
#
loop_
_entity.id
_entity.type
_entity.pdbx_description
1 polymer ?
#
loop_
_entity_poly.entity_id
_entity_poly.type
_entity_poly.pdbx_seq_one_letter_code
_entity_poly.pdbx_strand_id
1 'polypeptide(L)'
;VPRRIRREVGNDVPIVMISAYDISEVEEEARAAGVNGFLPKPLYRSSVYATIKAALEHKGQPIGAGEEKPVSKPLEGLRLLMAEDNALNSEIAATLLRMSGAAVECVEDGQQALDSFLASKPGDYDAILMDVQMPVMDGHEATRRIRASNHPLALTIPIIATTANAFSDDISLALASGMNAHVSKPLDIDQLCKTLSDCIHRENK
;
A
#
# COMPACT_ATOMS: atom_id res chain seq x y z
N VAL A 1 -25.06 14.98 15.37
CA VAL A 1 -25.53 13.72 14.78
C VAL A 1 -25.31 12.52 15.72
N PRO A 2 -24.12 12.26 16.33
CA PRO A 2 -23.92 11.07 17.18
C PRO A 2 -24.89 10.95 18.35
N ARG A 3 -25.18 12.05 19.08
CA ARG A 3 -26.13 12.07 20.22
C ARG A 3 -27.54 11.61 19.83
N ARG A 4 -27.99 11.94 18.59
CA ARG A 4 -29.32 11.53 18.12
C ARG A 4 -29.33 10.04 17.80
N ILE A 5 -28.29 9.54 17.14
CA ILE A 5 -28.14 8.11 16.86
C ILE A 5 -28.10 7.32 18.18
N ARG A 6 -27.33 7.78 19.16
CA ARG A 6 -27.21 7.11 20.47
C ARG A 6 -28.54 6.99 21.21
N ARG A 7 -29.44 7.98 21.10
CA ARG A 7 -30.78 7.92 21.69
C ARG A 7 -31.66 6.84 21.05
N GLU A 8 -31.44 6.57 19.74
CA GLU A 8 -32.24 5.58 19.00
C GLU A 8 -31.71 4.16 19.16
N VAL A 9 -30.38 3.98 19.17
CA VAL A 9 -29.76 2.64 19.20
C VAL A 9 -29.32 2.16 20.59
N GLY A 10 -29.42 2.99 21.60
CA GLY A 10 -28.95 2.64 22.96
C GLY A 10 -27.42 2.59 23.07
N ASN A 11 -26.90 2.00 24.14
CA ASN A 11 -25.46 1.93 24.41
C ASN A 11 -24.82 0.64 23.88
N ASP A 12 -25.60 -0.33 23.46
CA ASP A 12 -25.10 -1.66 23.05
C ASP A 12 -24.51 -1.68 21.61
N VAL A 13 -24.90 -0.70 20.79
CA VAL A 13 -24.42 -0.60 19.40
C VAL A 13 -23.22 0.35 19.34
N PRO A 14 -22.04 -0.11 18.93
CA PRO A 14 -20.89 0.77 18.78
C PRO A 14 -21.08 1.75 17.61
N ILE A 15 -20.69 3.01 17.83
CA ILE A 15 -20.69 4.06 16.81
C ILE A 15 -19.24 4.38 16.47
N VAL A 16 -18.87 4.17 15.21
CA VAL A 16 -17.53 4.52 14.67
C VAL A 16 -17.68 5.69 13.72
N MET A 17 -16.89 6.74 13.93
CA MET A 17 -16.85 7.92 13.06
C MET A 17 -15.71 7.80 12.05
N ILE A 18 -16.01 8.06 10.79
CA ILE A 18 -15.04 8.08 9.69
C ILE A 18 -14.80 9.55 9.29
N SER A 19 -13.55 10.01 9.29
CA SER A 19 -13.19 11.39 8.94
C SER A 19 -12.04 11.46 7.95
N ALA A 20 -12.07 12.49 7.10
CA ALA A 20 -10.95 12.84 6.21
C ALA A 20 -9.99 13.86 6.83
N TYR A 21 -10.33 14.43 7.99
CA TYR A 21 -9.55 15.46 8.68
C TYR A 21 -9.04 14.95 10.02
N ASP A 22 -8.01 15.61 10.53
CA ASP A 22 -7.56 15.41 11.91
C ASP A 22 -8.73 15.63 12.88
N ILE A 23 -8.96 14.63 13.72
CA ILE A 23 -10.13 14.55 14.62
C ILE A 23 -9.78 15.11 16.00
N SER A 24 -8.50 15.40 16.27
CA SER A 24 -8.01 15.80 17.60
C SER A 24 -8.80 16.93 18.25
N GLU A 25 -9.25 17.93 17.46
CA GLU A 25 -10.03 19.06 17.98
C GLU A 25 -11.48 18.70 18.34
N VAL A 26 -12.07 17.67 17.73
CA VAL A 26 -13.48 17.28 17.94
C VAL A 26 -13.63 15.92 18.61
N GLU A 27 -12.53 15.25 18.91
CA GLU A 27 -12.54 13.89 19.46
C GLU A 27 -13.21 13.83 20.82
N GLU A 28 -12.88 14.73 21.74
CA GLU A 28 -13.48 14.77 23.07
C GLU A 28 -14.99 15.02 23.00
N GLU A 29 -15.43 15.95 22.17
CA GLU A 29 -16.86 16.25 22.00
C GLU A 29 -17.61 15.07 21.35
N ALA A 30 -17.01 14.39 20.37
CA ALA A 30 -17.59 13.23 19.72
C ALA A 30 -17.66 12.04 20.67
N ARG A 31 -16.65 11.82 21.52
CA ARG A 31 -16.66 10.80 22.59
C ARG A 31 -17.74 11.09 23.62
N ALA A 32 -17.86 12.35 24.06
CA ALA A 32 -18.93 12.79 24.97
C ALA A 32 -20.34 12.65 24.36
N ALA A 33 -20.42 12.62 23.02
CA ALA A 33 -21.63 12.35 22.26
C ALA A 33 -21.92 10.86 22.03
N GLY A 34 -21.05 9.96 22.55
CA GLY A 34 -21.24 8.51 22.52
C GLY A 34 -20.58 7.81 21.31
N VAL A 35 -19.61 8.43 20.64
CA VAL A 35 -18.79 7.77 19.63
C VAL A 35 -17.78 6.84 20.32
N ASN A 36 -17.67 5.60 19.84
CA ASN A 36 -16.82 4.56 20.42
C ASN A 36 -15.45 4.48 19.75
N GLY A 37 -15.34 4.85 18.47
CA GLY A 37 -14.10 4.76 17.74
C GLY A 37 -14.05 5.73 16.57
N PHE A 38 -12.83 5.95 16.06
CA PHE A 38 -12.55 6.84 14.93
C PHE A 38 -11.72 6.11 13.91
N LEU A 39 -12.02 6.37 12.62
CA LEU A 39 -11.29 5.84 11.47
C LEU A 39 -10.91 7.00 10.56
N PRO A 40 -9.61 7.30 10.42
CA PRO A 40 -9.16 8.27 9.42
C PRO A 40 -9.33 7.69 8.00
N LYS A 41 -9.61 8.54 7.04
CA LYS A 41 -9.47 8.20 5.61
C LYS A 41 -8.02 8.40 5.18
N PRO A 42 -7.47 7.56 4.31
CA PRO A 42 -8.07 6.42 3.62
C PRO A 42 -8.33 5.22 4.52
N LEU A 43 -9.40 4.46 4.22
CA LEU A 43 -9.81 3.30 5.02
C LEU A 43 -9.00 2.06 4.62
N TYR A 44 -8.17 1.56 5.52
CA TYR A 44 -7.48 0.28 5.36
C TYR A 44 -8.29 -0.85 6.00
N ARG A 45 -8.34 -2.02 5.39
CA ARG A 45 -9.08 -3.19 5.91
C ARG A 45 -8.63 -3.57 7.32
N SER A 46 -7.33 -3.55 7.57
CA SER A 46 -6.75 -3.81 8.90
C SER A 46 -7.23 -2.82 9.95
N SER A 47 -7.24 -1.51 9.64
CA SER A 47 -7.70 -0.46 10.54
C SER A 47 -9.20 -0.56 10.81
N VAL A 48 -10.00 -0.82 9.76
CA VAL A 48 -11.45 -1.03 9.88
C VAL A 48 -11.73 -2.25 10.76
N TYR A 49 -11.07 -3.37 10.50
CA TYR A 49 -11.25 -4.59 11.29
C TYR A 49 -10.84 -4.41 12.76
N ALA A 50 -9.67 -3.81 13.00
CA ALA A 50 -9.17 -3.55 14.34
C ALA A 50 -10.10 -2.63 15.13
N THR A 51 -10.58 -1.54 14.49
CA THR A 51 -11.49 -0.58 15.15
C THR A 51 -12.86 -1.20 15.43
N ILE A 52 -13.43 -1.96 14.49
CA ILE A 52 -14.72 -2.64 14.70
C ILE A 52 -14.57 -3.70 15.79
N LYS A 53 -13.52 -4.51 15.76
CA LYS A 53 -13.25 -5.53 16.78
C LYS A 53 -13.14 -4.91 18.17
N ALA A 54 -12.31 -3.87 18.32
CA ALA A 54 -12.18 -3.14 19.57
C ALA A 54 -13.50 -2.51 20.03
N ALA A 55 -14.30 -1.95 19.11
CA ALA A 55 -15.60 -1.37 19.41
C ALA A 55 -16.62 -2.41 19.89
N LEU A 56 -16.54 -3.64 19.39
CA LEU A 56 -17.40 -4.76 19.80
C LEU A 56 -16.98 -5.37 21.16
N GLU A 57 -15.67 -5.44 21.42
CA GLU A 57 -15.12 -5.97 22.67
C GLU A 57 -15.36 -5.02 23.86
N HIS A 58 -15.34 -3.71 23.62
CA HIS A 58 -15.53 -2.67 24.65
C HIS A 58 -16.95 -2.09 24.59
N LYS A 59 -17.97 -2.94 24.66
CA LYS A 59 -19.39 -2.52 24.64
C LYS A 59 -19.66 -1.36 25.60
N GLY A 60 -20.00 -0.20 25.02
CA GLY A 60 -20.45 0.98 25.77
C GLY A 60 -19.36 1.83 26.45
N GLN A 61 -18.09 1.45 26.40
CA GLN A 61 -17.00 2.32 26.85
C GLN A 61 -16.35 3.02 25.64
N PRO A 62 -15.95 4.32 25.78
CA PRO A 62 -15.12 4.94 24.78
C PRO A 62 -13.85 4.07 24.67
N ILE A 63 -13.56 3.58 23.49
CA ILE A 63 -12.24 3.01 23.22
C ILE A 63 -11.31 4.20 23.43
N GLY A 64 -10.54 4.19 24.52
CA GLY A 64 -9.50 5.17 24.73
C GLY A 64 -8.79 5.34 23.41
N ALA A 65 -8.31 6.56 23.09
CA ALA A 65 -7.30 6.69 22.07
C ALA A 65 -6.29 5.60 22.44
N GLY A 66 -6.44 4.42 21.81
CA GLY A 66 -5.41 3.42 21.90
C GLY A 66 -4.20 4.24 21.57
N GLU A 67 -3.20 4.21 22.43
CA GLU A 67 -1.91 4.84 22.18
C GLU A 67 -1.77 4.83 20.67
N GLU A 68 -1.65 6.01 20.04
CA GLU A 68 -1.28 6.08 18.65
C GLU A 68 -0.06 5.16 18.57
N LYS A 69 -0.31 3.88 18.28
CA LYS A 69 0.79 3.04 17.83
C LYS A 69 1.30 3.87 16.68
N PRO A 70 2.51 4.36 16.76
CA PRO A 70 3.07 5.24 15.73
C PRO A 70 2.64 4.60 14.43
N VAL A 71 1.94 5.37 13.57
CA VAL A 71 1.40 4.85 12.30
C VAL A 71 2.54 4.04 11.73
N SER A 72 2.44 2.72 11.81
CA SER A 72 3.56 1.87 11.43
C SER A 72 3.75 2.18 9.97
N LYS A 73 4.87 2.82 9.66
CA LYS A 73 5.27 3.08 8.27
C LYS A 73 6.02 1.84 7.80
N PRO A 74 5.31 0.81 7.35
CA PRO A 74 5.90 -0.50 7.08
C PRO A 74 6.95 -0.45 5.96
N LEU A 75 6.96 0.64 5.20
CA LEU A 75 7.90 0.88 4.10
C LEU A 75 8.87 2.03 4.40
N GLU A 76 9.04 2.40 5.68
CA GLU A 76 9.92 3.52 6.04
C GLU A 76 11.36 3.25 5.60
N GLY A 77 11.91 4.21 4.87
CA GLY A 77 13.26 4.15 4.33
C GLY A 77 13.41 3.42 3.00
N LEU A 78 12.38 2.71 2.50
CA LEU A 78 12.43 2.07 1.20
C LEU A 78 12.31 3.07 0.05
N ARG A 79 13.06 2.85 -1.01
CA ARG A 79 13.03 3.59 -2.27
C ARG A 79 12.51 2.69 -3.37
N LEU A 80 11.41 3.08 -3.98
CA LEU A 80 10.70 2.28 -4.97
C LEU A 80 10.70 2.99 -6.33
N LEU A 81 11.00 2.26 -7.39
CA LEU A 81 10.73 2.68 -8.76
C LEU A 81 9.38 2.07 -9.16
N MET A 82 8.44 2.89 -9.62
CA MET A 82 7.12 2.44 -10.01
C MET A 82 6.82 2.82 -11.46
N ALA A 83 6.55 1.83 -12.30
CA ALA A 83 6.10 1.98 -13.68
C ALA A 83 4.59 1.74 -13.77
N GLU A 84 3.85 2.75 -14.20
CA GLU A 84 2.39 2.75 -14.37
C GLU A 84 2.00 3.80 -15.42
N ASP A 85 1.34 3.40 -16.49
CA ASP A 85 0.99 4.26 -17.62
C ASP A 85 -0.24 5.15 -17.35
N ASN A 86 -1.08 4.77 -16.41
CA ASN A 86 -2.24 5.56 -16.03
C ASN A 86 -1.87 6.56 -14.92
N ALA A 87 -1.82 7.84 -15.26
CA ALA A 87 -1.43 8.92 -14.33
C ALA A 87 -2.26 8.93 -13.03
N LEU A 88 -3.55 8.63 -13.09
CA LEU A 88 -4.40 8.59 -11.88
C LEU A 88 -4.05 7.39 -10.99
N ASN A 89 -3.83 6.21 -11.57
CA ASN A 89 -3.41 5.02 -10.82
C ASN A 89 -2.04 5.26 -10.19
N SER A 90 -1.11 5.85 -10.96
CA SER A 90 0.23 6.20 -10.51
C SER A 90 0.19 7.15 -9.31
N GLU A 91 -0.61 8.23 -9.38
CA GLU A 91 -0.73 9.19 -8.28
C GLU A 91 -1.34 8.57 -7.03
N ILE A 92 -2.40 7.76 -7.19
CA ILE A 92 -3.04 7.06 -6.06
C ILE A 92 -2.06 6.10 -5.40
N ALA A 93 -1.40 5.25 -6.19
CA ALA A 93 -0.45 4.26 -5.68
C ALA A 93 0.75 4.92 -4.99
N ALA A 94 1.35 5.95 -5.63
CA ALA A 94 2.46 6.68 -5.07
C ALA A 94 2.08 7.38 -3.75
N THR A 95 0.89 7.96 -3.67
CA THR A 95 0.40 8.59 -2.44
C THR A 95 0.28 7.58 -1.31
N LEU A 96 -0.31 6.42 -1.56
CA LEU A 96 -0.47 5.36 -0.58
C LEU A 96 0.88 4.80 -0.10
N LEU A 97 1.82 4.59 -1.02
CA LEU A 97 3.18 4.13 -0.71
C LEU A 97 3.96 5.15 0.12
N ARG A 98 3.87 6.44 -0.23
CA ARG A 98 4.51 7.54 0.54
C ARG A 98 3.91 7.67 1.93
N MET A 99 2.60 7.53 2.07
CA MET A 99 1.94 7.49 3.39
C MET A 99 2.42 6.30 4.24
N SER A 100 2.79 5.19 3.60
CA SER A 100 3.39 4.01 4.26
C SER A 100 4.89 4.17 4.53
N GLY A 101 5.49 5.31 4.17
CA GLY A 101 6.87 5.67 4.49
C GLY A 101 7.89 5.49 3.37
N ALA A 102 7.50 4.99 2.19
CA ALA A 102 8.40 4.82 1.06
C ALA A 102 8.66 6.13 0.31
N ALA A 103 9.87 6.26 -0.25
CA ALA A 103 10.13 7.19 -1.34
C ALA A 103 9.79 6.50 -2.68
N VAL A 104 9.06 7.18 -3.55
CA VAL A 104 8.59 6.59 -4.81
C VAL A 104 8.94 7.50 -5.97
N GLU A 105 9.69 6.96 -6.93
CA GLU A 105 9.88 7.52 -8.26
C GLU A 105 8.90 6.85 -9.22
N CYS A 106 8.16 7.65 -9.99
CA CYS A 106 7.14 7.18 -10.92
C CYS A 106 7.60 7.42 -12.36
N VAL A 107 7.39 6.41 -13.21
CA VAL A 107 7.63 6.46 -14.66
C VAL A 107 6.40 5.91 -15.39
N GLU A 108 6.24 6.26 -16.67
CA GLU A 108 4.99 6.03 -17.41
C GLU A 108 5.00 4.76 -18.28
N ASP A 109 6.18 4.14 -18.48
CA ASP A 109 6.31 2.94 -19.31
C ASP A 109 7.54 2.10 -18.93
N GLY A 110 7.63 0.90 -19.50
CA GLY A 110 8.71 -0.04 -19.23
C GLY A 110 10.07 0.42 -19.75
N GLN A 111 10.12 1.27 -20.80
CA GLN A 111 11.38 1.81 -21.31
C GLN A 111 11.96 2.81 -20.31
N GLN A 112 11.14 3.72 -19.79
CA GLN A 112 11.57 4.67 -18.76
C GLN A 112 12.00 3.94 -17.48
N ALA A 113 11.28 2.87 -17.08
CA ALA A 113 11.68 2.06 -15.94
C ALA A 113 13.05 1.40 -16.14
N LEU A 114 13.30 0.85 -17.31
CA LEU A 114 14.60 0.29 -17.67
C LEU A 114 15.70 1.36 -17.63
N ASP A 115 15.47 2.52 -18.24
CA ASP A 115 16.45 3.59 -18.33
C ASP A 115 16.77 4.17 -16.93
N SER A 116 15.76 4.41 -16.09
CA SER A 116 15.94 4.85 -14.69
C SER A 116 16.74 3.83 -13.89
N PHE A 117 16.41 2.54 -14.02
CA PHE A 117 17.14 1.49 -13.32
C PHE A 117 18.59 1.39 -13.78
N LEU A 118 18.87 1.44 -15.09
CA LEU A 118 20.23 1.35 -15.63
C LEU A 118 21.09 2.57 -15.26
N ALA A 119 20.49 3.73 -15.10
CA ALA A 119 21.19 4.95 -14.67
C ALA A 119 21.42 5.00 -13.14
N SER A 120 20.75 4.14 -12.36
CA SER A 120 20.83 4.11 -10.91
C SER A 120 22.11 3.45 -10.38
N LYS A 121 22.39 3.67 -9.11
CA LYS A 121 23.47 2.98 -8.37
C LYS A 121 22.85 1.95 -7.43
N PRO A 122 23.62 0.92 -7.02
CA PRO A 122 23.19 0.02 -5.94
C PRO A 122 22.76 0.80 -4.70
N GLY A 123 21.52 0.56 -4.27
CA GLY A 123 20.90 1.25 -3.15
C GLY A 123 20.07 2.49 -3.52
N ASP A 124 19.98 2.90 -4.79
CA ASP A 124 19.03 3.96 -5.22
C ASP A 124 17.60 3.45 -5.25
N TYR A 125 17.40 2.16 -5.54
CA TYR A 125 16.11 1.48 -5.44
C TYR A 125 16.23 0.17 -4.65
N ASP A 126 15.23 -0.11 -3.82
CA ASP A 126 15.10 -1.33 -3.03
C ASP A 126 14.17 -2.34 -3.71
N ALA A 127 13.24 -1.88 -4.54
CA ALA A 127 12.37 -2.71 -5.37
C ALA A 127 11.77 -1.92 -6.53
N ILE A 128 11.25 -2.65 -7.52
CA ILE A 128 10.52 -2.11 -8.67
C ILE A 128 9.09 -2.63 -8.65
N LEU A 129 8.11 -1.73 -8.72
CA LEU A 129 6.71 -2.05 -9.00
C LEU A 129 6.49 -1.85 -10.50
N MET A 130 6.13 -2.91 -11.19
CA MET A 130 6.07 -2.93 -12.65
C MET A 130 4.65 -3.29 -13.12
N ASP A 131 3.95 -2.35 -13.74
CA ASP A 131 2.72 -2.70 -14.44
C ASP A 131 3.06 -3.65 -15.60
N VAL A 132 2.23 -4.66 -15.74
CA VAL A 132 2.39 -5.65 -16.82
C VAL A 132 2.02 -5.03 -18.18
N GLN A 133 0.95 -4.26 -18.23
CA GLN A 133 0.40 -3.72 -19.47
C GLN A 133 0.67 -2.22 -19.58
N MET A 134 1.68 -1.87 -20.36
CA MET A 134 2.04 -0.47 -20.63
C MET A 134 2.35 -0.27 -22.12
N PRO A 135 2.18 0.96 -22.65
CA PRO A 135 2.61 1.30 -23.99
C PRO A 135 4.15 1.34 -24.10
N VAL A 136 4.66 1.46 -25.31
CA VAL A 136 6.09 1.57 -25.65
C VAL A 136 6.85 0.27 -25.33
N MET A 137 6.90 -0.11 -24.03
CA MET A 137 7.50 -1.36 -23.57
C MET A 137 6.65 -1.91 -22.42
N ASP A 138 6.18 -3.13 -22.56
CA ASP A 138 5.43 -3.81 -21.51
C ASP A 138 6.33 -4.23 -20.34
N GLY A 139 5.71 -4.55 -19.18
CA GLY A 139 6.45 -4.90 -17.98
C GLY A 139 7.24 -6.20 -18.09
N HIS A 140 6.79 -7.16 -18.90
CA HIS A 140 7.52 -8.41 -19.13
C HIS A 140 8.82 -8.17 -19.90
N GLU A 141 8.76 -7.37 -20.96
CA GLU A 141 9.93 -7.02 -21.76
C GLU A 141 10.90 -6.16 -20.95
N ALA A 142 10.40 -5.16 -20.22
CA ALA A 142 11.20 -4.34 -19.32
C ALA A 142 11.94 -5.21 -18.30
N THR A 143 11.24 -6.14 -17.67
CA THR A 143 11.82 -7.08 -16.69
C THR A 143 12.91 -7.94 -17.33
N ARG A 144 12.67 -8.54 -18.50
CA ARG A 144 13.68 -9.35 -19.19
C ARG A 144 14.94 -8.54 -19.51
N ARG A 145 14.79 -7.28 -19.95
CA ARG A 145 15.93 -6.39 -20.25
C ARG A 145 16.66 -5.97 -18.99
N ILE A 146 15.94 -5.67 -17.90
CA ILE A 146 16.57 -5.42 -16.60
C ILE A 146 17.41 -6.62 -16.17
N ARG A 147 16.84 -7.84 -16.21
CA ARG A 147 17.54 -9.08 -15.82
C ARG A 147 18.74 -9.42 -16.70
N ALA A 148 18.69 -9.06 -17.97
CA ALA A 148 19.79 -9.27 -18.93
C ALA A 148 20.85 -8.15 -18.92
N SER A 149 20.66 -7.09 -18.14
CA SER A 149 21.57 -5.95 -18.11
C SER A 149 22.83 -6.22 -17.27
N ASN A 150 23.83 -5.35 -17.43
CA ASN A 150 25.07 -5.40 -16.64
C ASN A 150 24.97 -4.61 -15.30
N HIS A 151 23.78 -4.17 -14.90
CA HIS A 151 23.63 -3.49 -13.63
C HIS A 151 23.91 -4.45 -12.46
N PRO A 152 24.67 -4.03 -11.41
CA PRO A 152 25.04 -4.92 -10.29
C PRO A 152 23.86 -5.62 -9.60
N LEU A 153 22.69 -4.97 -9.56
CA LEU A 153 21.47 -5.52 -8.97
C LEU A 153 20.50 -6.11 -10.01
N ALA A 154 20.92 -6.29 -11.28
CA ALA A 154 20.06 -6.79 -12.35
C ALA A 154 19.34 -8.10 -12.01
N LEU A 155 20.04 -9.04 -11.35
CA LEU A 155 19.52 -10.36 -11.01
C LEU A 155 18.82 -10.38 -9.64
N THR A 156 19.08 -9.42 -8.78
CA THR A 156 18.66 -9.47 -7.38
C THR A 156 17.58 -8.45 -7.02
N ILE A 157 17.50 -7.29 -7.71
CA ILE A 157 16.45 -6.31 -7.37
C ILE A 157 15.04 -6.95 -7.44
N PRO A 158 14.24 -6.88 -6.37
CA PRO A 158 12.87 -7.35 -6.40
C PRO A 158 12.05 -6.58 -7.43
N ILE A 159 11.41 -7.31 -8.37
CA ILE A 159 10.46 -6.76 -9.34
C ILE A 159 9.10 -7.39 -9.06
N ILE A 160 8.13 -6.56 -8.71
CA ILE A 160 6.77 -6.99 -8.35
C ILE A 160 5.83 -6.54 -9.45
N ALA A 161 5.17 -7.50 -10.09
CA ALA A 161 4.13 -7.22 -11.08
C ALA A 161 2.92 -6.56 -10.43
N THR A 162 2.40 -5.49 -11.04
CA THR A 162 1.06 -4.98 -10.77
C THR A 162 0.17 -5.32 -11.96
N THR A 163 -0.94 -6.02 -11.74
CA THR A 163 -1.78 -6.55 -12.81
C THR A 163 -3.26 -6.33 -12.57
N ALA A 164 -4.02 -6.03 -13.63
CA ALA A 164 -5.48 -5.95 -13.55
C ALA A 164 -6.14 -7.33 -13.35
N ASN A 165 -5.47 -8.41 -13.75
CA ASN A 165 -5.95 -9.77 -13.67
C ASN A 165 -5.01 -10.65 -12.83
N ALA A 166 -5.57 -11.41 -11.90
CA ALA A 166 -4.83 -12.37 -11.07
C ALA A 166 -5.07 -13.82 -11.55
N PHE A 167 -5.19 -14.04 -12.86
CA PHE A 167 -5.32 -15.40 -13.40
C PHE A 167 -3.97 -16.13 -13.34
N SER A 168 -4.03 -17.44 -13.16
CA SER A 168 -2.84 -18.29 -13.03
C SER A 168 -1.84 -18.15 -14.18
N ASP A 169 -2.32 -17.90 -15.38
CA ASP A 169 -1.50 -17.79 -16.59
C ASP A 169 -0.71 -16.48 -16.60
N ASP A 170 -1.31 -15.36 -16.18
CA ASP A 170 -0.66 -14.06 -16.08
C ASP A 170 0.43 -14.08 -14.99
N ILE A 171 0.16 -14.74 -13.87
CA ILE A 171 1.13 -14.92 -12.79
C ILE A 171 2.32 -15.76 -13.27
N SER A 172 2.05 -16.86 -13.97
CA SER A 172 3.08 -17.75 -14.48
C SER A 172 3.98 -17.02 -15.48
N LEU A 173 3.40 -16.18 -16.35
CA LEU A 173 4.14 -15.38 -17.31
C LEU A 173 5.00 -14.30 -16.64
N ALA A 174 4.48 -13.64 -15.60
CA ALA A 174 5.25 -12.66 -14.83
C ALA A 174 6.48 -13.30 -14.18
N LEU A 175 6.30 -14.43 -13.52
CA LEU A 175 7.43 -15.19 -12.94
C LEU A 175 8.42 -15.67 -14.01
N ALA A 176 7.93 -16.17 -15.15
CA ALA A 176 8.78 -16.60 -16.27
C ALA A 176 9.58 -15.46 -16.90
N SER A 177 9.09 -14.22 -16.82
CA SER A 177 9.83 -13.04 -17.28
C SER A 177 10.93 -12.59 -16.31
N GLY A 178 10.98 -13.16 -15.09
CA GLY A 178 11.96 -12.82 -14.06
C GLY A 178 11.44 -11.90 -12.94
N MET A 179 10.11 -11.68 -12.84
CA MET A 179 9.51 -10.98 -11.71
C MET A 179 9.49 -11.89 -10.48
N ASN A 180 9.54 -11.30 -9.28
CA ASN A 180 9.64 -12.04 -8.02
C ASN A 180 8.28 -12.34 -7.38
N ALA A 181 7.31 -11.48 -7.62
CA ALA A 181 5.95 -11.59 -7.08
C ALA A 181 4.95 -10.82 -7.94
N HIS A 182 3.68 -10.89 -7.56
CA HIS A 182 2.61 -10.11 -8.19
C HIS A 182 1.64 -9.56 -7.14
N VAL A 183 0.99 -8.45 -7.48
CA VAL A 183 -0.12 -7.84 -6.72
C VAL A 183 -1.20 -7.40 -7.71
N SER A 184 -2.45 -7.72 -7.40
CA SER A 184 -3.58 -7.33 -8.23
C SER A 184 -3.99 -5.88 -8.02
N LYS A 185 -4.45 -5.22 -9.08
CA LYS A 185 -5.11 -3.92 -9.00
C LYS A 185 -6.62 -4.11 -8.66
N PRO A 186 -7.24 -3.22 -7.86
CA PRO A 186 -6.66 -2.06 -7.20
C PRO A 186 -5.67 -2.46 -6.09
N LEU A 187 -4.60 -1.69 -5.92
CA LEU A 187 -3.53 -2.03 -4.98
C LEU A 187 -4.06 -2.05 -3.53
N ASP A 188 -4.01 -3.23 -2.93
CA ASP A 188 -4.17 -3.40 -1.48
C ASP A 188 -2.81 -3.14 -0.82
N ILE A 189 -2.72 -2.05 -0.07
CA ILE A 189 -1.45 -1.61 0.55
C ILE A 189 -0.93 -2.61 1.58
N ASP A 190 -1.80 -3.25 2.35
CA ASP A 190 -1.38 -4.24 3.34
C ASP A 190 -0.74 -5.45 2.63
N GLN A 191 -1.36 -5.92 1.54
CA GLN A 191 -0.82 -7.00 0.71
C GLN A 191 0.50 -6.58 0.05
N LEU A 192 0.57 -5.36 -0.49
CA LEU A 192 1.77 -4.85 -1.16
C LEU A 192 2.93 -4.70 -0.19
N CYS A 193 2.70 -4.13 1.01
CA CYS A 193 3.72 -4.02 2.06
C CYS A 193 4.27 -5.39 2.47
N LYS A 194 3.40 -6.37 2.65
CA LYS A 194 3.80 -7.73 2.95
C LYS A 194 4.62 -8.35 1.82
N THR A 195 4.17 -8.21 0.58
CA THR A 195 4.86 -8.75 -0.60
C THR A 195 6.25 -8.13 -0.77
N LEU A 196 6.35 -6.80 -0.61
CA LEU A 196 7.63 -6.07 -0.65
C LEU A 196 8.58 -6.58 0.45
N SER A 197 8.10 -6.65 1.69
CA SER A 197 8.88 -7.14 2.81
C SER A 197 9.38 -8.56 2.57
N ASP A 198 8.51 -9.46 2.10
CA ASP A 198 8.87 -10.86 1.82
C ASP A 198 9.91 -10.97 0.70
N CYS A 199 9.83 -10.14 -0.34
CA CYS A 199 10.79 -10.14 -1.45
C CYS A 199 12.15 -9.56 -1.04
N ILE A 200 12.17 -8.42 -0.33
CA ILE A 200 13.41 -7.75 0.10
C ILE A 200 14.16 -8.58 1.14
N HIS A 201 13.45 -9.25 2.08
CA HIS A 201 14.11 -10.05 3.12
C HIS A 201 14.59 -11.43 2.63
N ARG A 202 14.08 -11.95 1.52
CA ARG A 202 14.56 -13.23 0.94
C ARG A 202 15.97 -13.13 0.35
N GLU A 203 16.39 -11.95 -0.06
CA GLU A 203 17.71 -11.74 -0.69
C GLU A 203 18.84 -11.48 0.32
N ASN A 204 18.51 -11.24 1.59
CA ASN A 204 19.49 -11.03 2.64
C ASN A 204 19.88 -12.35 3.38
N LYS A 205 19.51 -13.51 2.83
CA LYS A 205 19.92 -14.84 3.31
C LYS A 205 20.74 -15.59 2.26
#